data_1102f5e6a885efd99f430a4d33ed5df4
#
_entry.id   1102f5e6a885efd99f430a4d33ed5df4
#
_cell.length_a   1.000
_cell.length_b   1.000
_cell.length_c   1.000
_cell.angle_alpha   90.00
_cell.angle_beta   90.00
_cell.angle_gamma   90.00
#
_symmetry.space_group_name_H-M   'P 1'
#
loop_
_entity.id
_entity.type
_entity.pdbx_description
1 polymer ?
#
loop_
_entity_poly.entity_id
_entity_poly.type
_entity_poly.pdbx_seq_one_letter_code
_entity_poly.pdbx_strand_id
1 'polypeptide(L)'
;RYQTSKKFKVITIPNKFPKDVLKSNKKIFLGFDPKLHTEKQLNFLFKIKNVGLKSINRNLVDIVWSKKPKEFTKPFFYISTKNAGVSTEKKIVQVKNILEKNNADYLLVTAPENVAWVLNIRGYDSSYSPIPNARLLVTKKGNIDIFTDPKKITKIKKILDKKVWSHDEKRIENKLNNISKKRVWLDSLSCSLHYKNILTKKNNIIEKTDPIHFFKSIKNNTEIKNMRKSHLTDGVALTKFLFWLKKNFKKRKITEISAQKKLESFRKMSPSYKFPSFNTISGSGPNSAIIHYKASLKTNRALKKGELYLVDSGGQYSFGTTDVTRTVSLENKSNYIKEIYTRVLKGHIAVSNFKIRKNSTGSHVDQNARKFLKKIKLDYPHGTGHGVGYFLNVHEGPQSLSKNNKMSLKNGMVVSNEPGYYKEGAFGIRIENLVYIKKNKFEELTVAPIEKDLINKKILNRAEIKWINNYHYKVKKNLYRFMNSKEKMDLTRACSPI
;
A
#
# COMPACT_ATOMS: atom_id res chain seq x y z
N ARG A 1 -18.48 -1.27 -14.46
CA ARG A 1 -19.65 -1.13 -15.34
C ARG A 1 -20.66 -0.10 -14.82
N TYR A 2 -21.00 -0.09 -13.52
CA TYR A 2 -22.05 0.78 -12.95
C TYR A 2 -21.64 2.26 -12.79
N GLN A 3 -20.37 2.58 -12.93
CA GLN A 3 -19.85 3.95 -12.78
C GLN A 3 -19.60 4.66 -14.10
N THR A 4 -19.70 3.95 -15.22
CA THR A 4 -19.49 4.50 -16.56
C THR A 4 -20.82 4.59 -17.31
N SER A 5 -20.93 5.62 -18.18
CA SER A 5 -22.06 5.73 -19.13
C SER A 5 -22.12 4.52 -20.05
N LYS A 6 -23.33 4.13 -20.48
CA LYS A 6 -23.55 3.08 -21.50
C LYS A 6 -22.83 3.35 -22.82
N LYS A 7 -22.41 4.59 -23.06
CA LYS A 7 -21.65 5.01 -24.25
C LYS A 7 -20.23 4.44 -24.26
N PHE A 8 -19.69 3.93 -23.12
CA PHE A 8 -18.36 3.39 -23.03
C PHE A 8 -18.35 1.86 -22.97
N LYS A 9 -17.51 1.25 -23.80
CA LYS A 9 -17.20 -0.17 -23.72
C LYS A 9 -16.10 -0.37 -22.67
N VAL A 10 -16.44 -1.03 -21.55
CA VAL A 10 -15.50 -1.34 -20.47
C VAL A 10 -14.71 -2.59 -20.82
N ILE A 11 -13.38 -2.49 -20.76
CA ILE A 11 -12.44 -3.60 -20.98
C ILE A 11 -11.67 -3.83 -19.69
N THR A 12 -11.68 -5.09 -19.22
CA THR A 12 -11.06 -5.48 -17.95
C THR A 12 -9.57 -5.74 -18.13
N ILE A 13 -8.74 -5.06 -17.36
CA ILE A 13 -7.32 -5.39 -17.20
C ILE A 13 -7.21 -6.44 -16.07
N PRO A 14 -6.35 -7.48 -16.20
CA PRO A 14 -5.34 -7.70 -17.25
C PRO A 14 -5.78 -8.53 -18.45
N ASN A 15 -7.08 -8.82 -18.63
CA ASN A 15 -7.56 -9.67 -19.73
C ASN A 15 -7.18 -9.09 -21.10
N LYS A 16 -7.28 -7.76 -21.24
CA LYS A 16 -6.80 -7.02 -22.41
C LYS A 16 -6.20 -5.69 -21.98
N PHE A 17 -5.04 -5.36 -22.53
CA PHE A 17 -4.41 -4.05 -22.37
C PHE A 17 -4.74 -3.12 -23.54
N PRO A 18 -4.50 -1.81 -23.45
CA PRO A 18 -4.74 -0.86 -24.54
C PRO A 18 -4.09 -1.31 -25.86
N LYS A 19 -2.87 -1.84 -25.85
CA LYS A 19 -2.20 -2.38 -27.03
C LYS A 19 -2.96 -3.52 -27.71
N ASP A 20 -3.76 -4.30 -26.98
CA ASP A 20 -4.54 -5.41 -27.54
C ASP A 20 -5.81 -4.93 -28.24
N VAL A 21 -6.26 -3.72 -27.89
CA VAL A 21 -7.45 -3.07 -28.45
C VAL A 21 -7.10 -2.18 -29.65
N LEU A 22 -5.92 -1.56 -29.60
CA LEU A 22 -5.44 -0.62 -30.64
C LEU A 22 -4.83 -1.32 -31.85
N LYS A 23 -4.95 -2.64 -31.98
CA LYS A 23 -4.50 -3.38 -33.17
C LYS A 23 -5.18 -2.84 -34.42
N SER A 24 -4.39 -2.37 -35.38
CA SER A 24 -4.85 -1.80 -36.64
C SER A 24 -3.92 -2.20 -37.78
N ASN A 25 -4.49 -2.44 -38.98
CA ASN A 25 -3.72 -2.64 -40.18
C ASN A 25 -3.25 -1.29 -40.77
N LYS A 26 -3.89 -0.17 -40.39
CA LYS A 26 -3.49 1.19 -40.77
C LYS A 26 -2.60 1.80 -39.70
N LYS A 27 -1.65 2.64 -40.11
CA LYS A 27 -0.81 3.41 -39.21
C LYS A 27 -1.67 4.45 -38.47
N ILE A 28 -1.65 4.38 -37.12
CA ILE A 28 -2.35 5.34 -36.25
C ILE A 28 -1.34 6.02 -35.33
N PHE A 29 -1.63 7.26 -34.96
CA PHE A 29 -0.84 8.02 -33.99
C PHE A 29 -1.64 8.27 -32.72
N LEU A 30 -1.06 7.87 -31.57
CA LEU A 30 -1.62 8.13 -30.27
C LEU A 30 -0.92 9.33 -29.63
N GLY A 31 -1.66 10.44 -29.43
CA GLY A 31 -1.17 11.60 -28.70
C GLY A 31 -1.11 11.33 -27.20
N PHE A 32 -0.04 11.77 -26.54
CA PHE A 32 0.10 11.64 -25.08
C PHE A 32 0.82 12.84 -24.47
N ASP A 33 0.52 13.15 -23.19
CA ASP A 33 1.24 14.16 -22.42
C ASP A 33 2.52 13.56 -21.81
N PRO A 34 3.73 14.00 -22.22
CA PRO A 34 4.98 13.43 -21.72
C PRO A 34 5.25 13.74 -20.25
N LYS A 35 4.55 14.69 -19.63
CA LYS A 35 4.67 15.02 -18.19
C LYS A 35 3.95 14.00 -17.31
N LEU A 36 2.93 13.30 -17.84
CA LEU A 36 2.08 12.35 -17.11
C LEU A 36 2.49 10.90 -17.28
N HIS A 37 3.35 10.58 -18.24
CA HIS A 37 3.73 9.21 -18.55
C HIS A 37 5.23 8.97 -18.44
N THR A 38 5.60 7.81 -17.92
CA THR A 38 6.97 7.30 -18.03
C THR A 38 7.14 6.54 -19.35
N GLU A 39 8.36 6.47 -19.87
CA GLU A 39 8.63 5.69 -21.09
C GLU A 39 8.28 4.21 -20.92
N LYS A 40 8.62 3.63 -19.77
CA LYS A 40 8.30 2.24 -19.47
C LYS A 40 6.79 1.96 -19.48
N GLN A 41 6.00 2.89 -18.94
CA GLN A 41 4.54 2.79 -18.96
C GLN A 41 3.99 2.86 -20.39
N LEU A 42 4.47 3.82 -21.20
CA LEU A 42 4.05 3.96 -22.61
C LEU A 42 4.39 2.70 -23.42
N ASN A 43 5.62 2.19 -23.29
CA ASN A 43 6.04 0.98 -23.97
C ASN A 43 5.19 -0.25 -23.55
N PHE A 44 4.89 -0.40 -22.27
CA PHE A 44 4.07 -1.52 -21.80
C PHE A 44 2.62 -1.46 -22.30
N LEU A 45 2.01 -0.27 -22.28
CA LEU A 45 0.59 -0.11 -22.59
C LEU A 45 0.29 0.03 -24.09
N PHE A 46 1.19 0.66 -24.86
CA PHE A 46 0.88 1.15 -26.21
C PHE A 46 1.88 0.75 -27.29
N LYS A 47 3.04 0.16 -26.96
CA LYS A 47 4.01 -0.27 -27.98
C LYS A 47 3.49 -1.48 -28.76
N ILE A 48 3.09 -1.25 -30.00
CA ILE A 48 2.58 -2.27 -30.93
C ILE A 48 2.85 -1.82 -32.39
N LYS A 49 2.91 -2.77 -33.33
CA LYS A 49 3.04 -2.50 -34.77
C LYS A 49 1.91 -1.55 -35.24
N ASN A 50 2.26 -0.61 -36.10
CA ASN A 50 1.37 0.40 -36.69
C ASN A 50 0.81 1.45 -35.70
N VAL A 51 1.23 1.50 -34.43
CA VAL A 51 0.89 2.57 -33.49
C VAL A 51 2.12 3.44 -33.22
N GLY A 52 2.10 4.67 -33.69
CA GLY A 52 3.09 5.69 -33.37
C GLY A 52 2.67 6.49 -32.13
N LEU A 53 3.63 6.81 -31.25
CA LEU A 53 3.39 7.67 -30.09
C LEU A 53 3.85 9.10 -30.41
N LYS A 54 2.96 10.10 -30.22
CA LYS A 54 3.25 11.51 -30.47
C LYS A 54 3.04 12.33 -29.20
N SER A 55 4.10 12.98 -28.71
CA SER A 55 3.99 13.94 -27.59
C SER A 55 3.11 15.13 -27.98
N ILE A 56 2.21 15.54 -27.08
CA ILE A 56 1.40 16.74 -27.21
C ILE A 56 1.90 17.81 -26.24
N ASN A 57 1.93 19.07 -26.68
CA ASN A 57 2.43 20.19 -25.86
C ASN A 57 1.42 20.68 -24.83
N ARG A 58 0.13 20.49 -25.08
CA ARG A 58 -0.96 20.88 -24.15
C ARG A 58 -1.81 19.65 -23.84
N ASN A 59 -2.05 19.44 -22.56
CA ASN A 59 -2.96 18.39 -22.13
C ASN A 59 -4.41 18.73 -22.54
N LEU A 60 -5.04 17.87 -23.32
CA LEU A 60 -6.39 18.11 -23.86
C LEU A 60 -7.45 18.17 -22.73
N VAL A 61 -7.25 17.41 -21.66
CA VAL A 61 -8.16 17.45 -20.50
C VAL A 61 -8.07 18.80 -19.80
N ASP A 62 -6.86 19.34 -19.61
CA ASP A 62 -6.67 20.66 -18.99
C ASP A 62 -7.30 21.80 -19.82
N ILE A 63 -7.37 21.65 -21.15
CA ILE A 63 -8.00 22.64 -22.05
C ILE A 63 -9.51 22.70 -21.80
N VAL A 64 -10.17 21.54 -21.66
CA VAL A 64 -11.64 21.46 -21.55
C VAL A 64 -12.15 21.52 -20.11
N TRP A 65 -11.27 21.40 -19.11
CA TRP A 65 -11.64 21.35 -17.70
C TRP A 65 -11.76 22.74 -17.07
N SER A 66 -12.83 23.43 -17.38
CA SER A 66 -13.12 24.80 -16.92
C SER A 66 -13.25 24.93 -15.38
N LYS A 67 -13.73 23.89 -14.69
CA LYS A 67 -13.92 23.84 -13.24
C LYS A 67 -12.85 23.00 -12.54
N LYS A 68 -11.59 23.15 -12.92
CA LYS A 68 -10.48 22.44 -12.27
C LYS A 68 -10.40 22.83 -10.79
N PRO A 69 -10.39 21.85 -9.86
CA PRO A 69 -10.23 22.13 -8.43
C PRO A 69 -8.92 22.88 -8.16
N LYS A 70 -8.95 23.80 -7.20
CA LYS A 70 -7.71 24.45 -6.74
C LYS A 70 -6.80 23.40 -6.11
N GLU A 71 -5.50 23.54 -6.36
CA GLU A 71 -4.51 22.65 -5.74
C GLU A 71 -4.50 22.84 -4.21
N PHE A 72 -4.27 21.70 -3.55
CA PHE A 72 -4.22 21.68 -2.09
C PHE A 72 -2.87 22.21 -1.61
N THR A 73 -2.88 23.26 -0.77
CA THR A 73 -1.67 23.99 -0.37
C THR A 73 -1.28 23.82 1.10
N LYS A 74 -1.69 22.71 1.76
CA LYS A 74 -1.27 22.48 3.15
C LYS A 74 0.25 22.36 3.27
N PRO A 75 0.86 23.02 4.26
CA PRO A 75 2.30 22.96 4.48
C PRO A 75 2.79 21.54 4.76
N PHE A 76 4.00 21.26 4.33
CA PHE A 76 4.73 20.06 4.74
C PHE A 76 5.08 20.13 6.23
N PHE A 77 5.26 18.97 6.84
CA PHE A 77 5.74 18.87 8.22
C PHE A 77 6.91 17.90 8.33
N TYR A 78 7.74 18.11 9.33
CA TYR A 78 8.95 17.35 9.56
C TYR A 78 8.73 16.26 10.60
N ILE A 79 9.34 15.10 10.36
CA ILE A 79 9.42 14.02 11.35
C ILE A 79 10.81 14.09 12.00
N SER A 80 10.84 14.37 13.29
CA SER A 80 12.10 14.46 14.05
C SER A 80 12.87 13.14 13.99
N THR A 81 14.18 13.22 14.14
CA THR A 81 15.07 12.04 14.19
C THR A 81 14.67 11.06 15.31
N LYS A 82 14.11 11.57 16.43
CA LYS A 82 13.55 10.74 17.50
C LYS A 82 12.47 9.78 17.00
N ASN A 83 11.68 10.19 16.00
CA ASN A 83 10.59 9.40 15.44
C ASN A 83 10.99 8.67 14.14
N ALA A 84 11.86 9.27 13.32
CA ALA A 84 12.37 8.64 12.10
C ALA A 84 13.49 7.62 12.35
N GLY A 85 14.17 7.71 13.50
CA GLY A 85 15.30 6.84 13.87
C GLY A 85 16.62 7.19 13.17
N VAL A 86 16.57 7.85 12.00
CA VAL A 86 17.75 8.25 11.21
C VAL A 86 17.55 9.68 10.74
N SER A 87 18.58 10.52 10.91
CA SER A 87 18.55 11.92 10.48
C SER A 87 18.58 12.05 8.95
N THR A 88 18.10 13.17 8.43
CA THR A 88 18.18 13.54 7.01
C THR A 88 19.63 13.50 6.52
N GLU A 89 20.56 14.06 7.28
CA GLU A 89 21.98 14.07 6.97
C GLU A 89 22.54 12.65 6.72
N LYS A 90 22.27 11.69 7.63
CA LYS A 90 22.70 10.29 7.46
C LYS A 90 22.10 9.65 6.22
N LYS A 91 20.83 9.95 5.89
CA LYS A 91 20.19 9.46 4.67
C LYS A 91 20.81 10.05 3.41
N ILE A 92 21.17 11.34 3.43
CA ILE A 92 21.89 12.00 2.34
C ILE A 92 23.25 11.31 2.11
N VAL A 93 23.99 10.99 3.18
CA VAL A 93 25.25 10.24 3.07
C VAL A 93 25.04 8.86 2.42
N GLN A 94 23.96 8.14 2.75
CA GLN A 94 23.66 6.86 2.09
C GLN A 94 23.44 7.04 0.58
N VAL A 95 22.69 8.07 0.18
CA VAL A 95 22.46 8.37 -1.24
C VAL A 95 23.77 8.77 -1.93
N LYS A 96 24.58 9.64 -1.31
CA LYS A 96 25.89 10.03 -1.81
C LYS A 96 26.77 8.79 -2.10
N ASN A 97 26.93 7.90 -1.13
CA ASN A 97 27.78 6.72 -1.26
C ASN A 97 27.35 5.81 -2.42
N ILE A 98 26.03 5.68 -2.66
CA ILE A 98 25.54 4.85 -3.78
C ILE A 98 25.75 5.55 -5.12
N LEU A 99 25.68 6.88 -5.18
CA LEU A 99 26.01 7.65 -6.38
C LEU A 99 27.50 7.50 -6.74
N GLU A 100 28.39 7.63 -5.77
CA GLU A 100 29.83 7.42 -5.94
C GLU A 100 30.13 6.00 -6.46
N LYS A 101 29.57 4.98 -5.81
CA LYS A 101 29.74 3.58 -6.22
C LYS A 101 29.28 3.29 -7.66
N ASN A 102 28.28 4.02 -8.17
CA ASN A 102 27.76 3.86 -9.53
C ASN A 102 28.34 4.91 -10.50
N ASN A 103 29.31 5.70 -10.07
CA ASN A 103 29.90 6.78 -10.85
C ASN A 103 28.81 7.69 -11.47
N ALA A 104 27.80 8.07 -10.68
CA ALA A 104 26.71 8.96 -11.06
C ALA A 104 26.95 10.35 -10.47
N ASP A 105 26.82 11.39 -11.30
CA ASP A 105 27.00 12.79 -10.84
C ASP A 105 25.72 13.31 -10.16
N TYR A 106 24.55 12.85 -10.63
CA TYR A 106 23.24 13.27 -10.14
C TYR A 106 22.28 12.08 -10.02
N LEU A 107 21.33 12.19 -9.06
CA LEU A 107 20.12 11.38 -9.00
C LEU A 107 18.89 12.30 -9.08
N LEU A 108 18.03 12.08 -10.06
CA LEU A 108 16.72 12.73 -10.13
C LEU A 108 15.68 11.84 -9.43
N VAL A 109 15.21 12.28 -8.26
CA VAL A 109 14.18 11.60 -7.48
C VAL A 109 12.80 12.18 -7.83
N THR A 110 11.97 11.39 -8.47
CA THR A 110 10.61 11.82 -8.90
C THR A 110 9.49 11.12 -8.14
N ALA A 111 9.79 10.07 -7.38
CA ALA A 111 8.85 9.40 -6.50
C ALA A 111 8.66 10.21 -5.20
N PRO A 112 7.45 10.75 -4.93
CA PRO A 112 7.22 11.64 -3.79
C PRO A 112 7.43 10.97 -2.42
N GLU A 113 7.18 9.66 -2.32
CA GLU A 113 7.48 8.89 -1.10
C GLU A 113 8.98 8.76 -0.83
N ASN A 114 9.81 8.78 -1.87
CA ASN A 114 11.28 8.77 -1.74
C ASN A 114 11.78 10.14 -1.26
N VAL A 115 11.20 11.23 -1.79
CA VAL A 115 11.42 12.59 -1.27
C VAL A 115 11.08 12.66 0.22
N ALA A 116 9.90 12.17 0.58
CA ALA A 116 9.41 12.14 1.96
C ALA A 116 10.37 11.40 2.90
N TRP A 117 10.87 10.26 2.46
CA TRP A 117 11.78 9.45 3.26
C TRP A 117 13.14 10.10 3.45
N VAL A 118 13.78 10.58 2.37
CA VAL A 118 15.12 11.18 2.42
C VAL A 118 15.15 12.39 3.34
N LEU A 119 14.19 13.29 3.18
CA LEU A 119 14.16 14.56 3.92
C LEU A 119 13.42 14.48 5.26
N ASN A 120 12.91 13.31 5.67
CA ASN A 120 12.07 13.16 6.85
C ASN A 120 10.86 14.10 6.85
N ILE A 121 10.29 14.40 5.70
CA ILE A 121 9.12 15.27 5.56
C ILE A 121 7.88 14.46 5.19
N ARG A 122 6.71 15.01 5.51
CA ARG A 122 5.42 14.50 5.07
C ARG A 122 4.58 15.65 4.55
N GLY A 123 3.64 15.32 3.67
CA GLY A 123 2.68 16.27 3.12
C GLY A 123 1.27 15.71 3.14
N TYR A 124 0.33 16.48 2.63
CA TYR A 124 -1.08 16.10 2.51
C TYR A 124 -1.54 16.15 1.04
N ASP A 125 -0.62 15.93 0.11
CA ASP A 125 -0.88 16.04 -1.33
C ASP A 125 -1.55 14.79 -1.92
N SER A 126 -1.76 13.77 -1.10
CA SER A 126 -2.54 12.58 -1.43
C SER A 126 -3.58 12.29 -0.35
N SER A 127 -4.74 11.77 -0.75
CA SER A 127 -5.86 11.53 0.16
C SER A 127 -5.58 10.50 1.25
N TYR A 128 -4.69 9.53 0.98
CA TYR A 128 -4.45 8.37 1.85
C TYR A 128 -2.99 8.18 2.22
N SER A 129 -2.09 8.92 1.59
CA SER A 129 -0.65 8.81 1.83
C SER A 129 -0.08 10.17 2.24
N PRO A 130 0.69 10.25 3.33
CA PRO A 130 1.25 11.52 3.79
C PRO A 130 2.50 11.89 2.99
N ILE A 131 2.38 12.00 1.68
CA ILE A 131 3.47 12.30 0.76
C ILE A 131 3.45 13.75 0.30
N PRO A 132 4.64 14.37 0.05
CA PRO A 132 4.77 15.72 -0.50
C PRO A 132 4.80 15.66 -2.02
N ASN A 133 4.06 16.53 -2.70
CA ASN A 133 4.28 16.75 -4.14
C ASN A 133 5.57 17.57 -4.32
N ALA A 134 6.67 16.87 -4.43
CA ALA A 134 8.00 17.45 -4.59
C ALA A 134 8.92 16.51 -5.37
N ARG A 135 10.01 17.05 -5.89
CA ARG A 135 11.07 16.31 -6.60
C ARG A 135 12.42 16.74 -6.08
N LEU A 136 13.41 15.83 -6.13
CA LEU A 136 14.77 16.17 -5.72
C LEU A 136 15.76 15.97 -6.88
N LEU A 137 16.73 16.84 -6.93
CA LEU A 137 17.96 16.62 -7.67
C LEU A 137 19.10 16.52 -6.65
N VAL A 138 19.68 15.33 -6.50
CA VAL A 138 20.75 15.03 -5.55
C VAL A 138 22.06 14.94 -6.28
N THR A 139 23.08 15.67 -5.84
CA THR A 139 24.43 15.64 -6.41
C THR A 139 25.30 14.58 -5.72
N LYS A 140 26.36 14.09 -6.39
CA LYS A 140 27.36 13.21 -5.77
C LYS A 140 28.09 13.79 -4.56
N LYS A 141 28.04 15.12 -4.39
CA LYS A 141 28.56 15.81 -3.18
C LYS A 141 27.58 15.80 -2.02
N GLY A 142 26.35 15.31 -2.22
CA GLY A 142 25.27 15.26 -1.22
C GLY A 142 24.46 16.54 -1.12
N ASN A 143 24.64 17.48 -2.06
CA ASN A 143 23.76 18.65 -2.16
C ASN A 143 22.42 18.27 -2.78
N ILE A 144 21.34 18.87 -2.29
CA ILE A 144 19.97 18.57 -2.73
C ILE A 144 19.25 19.85 -3.12
N ASP A 145 18.73 19.87 -4.33
CA ASP A 145 17.73 20.85 -4.76
C ASP A 145 16.33 20.18 -4.62
N ILE A 146 15.44 20.76 -3.79
CA ILE A 146 14.04 20.34 -3.71
C ILE A 146 13.17 21.30 -4.51
N PHE A 147 12.35 20.75 -5.40
CA PHE A 147 11.40 21.48 -6.25
C PHE A 147 9.98 21.20 -5.80
N THR A 148 9.27 22.23 -5.35
CA THR A 148 7.89 22.16 -4.85
C THR A 148 7.26 23.55 -4.83
N ASP A 149 5.94 23.64 -4.56
CA ASP A 149 5.29 24.94 -4.26
C ASP A 149 5.96 25.57 -3.02
N PRO A 150 6.50 26.80 -3.15
CA PRO A 150 7.15 27.51 -2.04
C PRO A 150 6.28 27.64 -0.78
N LYS A 151 4.96 27.73 -0.93
CA LYS A 151 4.02 27.84 0.21
C LYS A 151 4.03 26.58 1.08
N LYS A 152 4.25 25.41 0.49
CA LYS A 152 4.24 24.10 1.20
C LYS A 152 5.47 23.91 2.07
N ILE A 153 6.61 24.46 1.71
CA ILE A 153 7.89 24.23 2.39
C ILE A 153 8.23 25.26 3.46
N THR A 154 7.53 26.40 3.49
CA THR A 154 7.83 27.55 4.36
C THR A 154 8.03 27.17 5.83
N LYS A 155 7.14 26.34 6.40
CA LYS A 155 7.18 25.95 7.82
C LYS A 155 8.39 25.08 8.19
N ILE A 156 8.95 24.37 7.25
CA ILE A 156 10.04 23.43 7.51
C ILE A 156 11.38 23.92 6.98
N LYS A 157 11.43 25.01 6.23
CA LYS A 157 12.64 25.53 5.59
C LYS A 157 13.83 25.69 6.54
N LYS A 158 13.58 26.18 7.76
CA LYS A 158 14.61 26.37 8.80
C LYS A 158 15.09 25.06 9.45
N ILE A 159 14.33 23.97 9.30
CA ILE A 159 14.61 22.65 9.89
C ILE A 159 15.36 21.75 8.92
N LEU A 160 15.28 22.05 7.62
CA LEU A 160 15.99 21.28 6.59
C LEU A 160 17.50 21.38 6.78
N ASP A 161 18.18 20.31 6.38
CA ASP A 161 19.65 20.25 6.36
C ASP A 161 20.22 21.42 5.53
N LYS A 162 21.40 21.94 5.95
CA LYS A 162 22.12 23.05 5.27
C LYS A 162 22.46 22.73 3.81
N LYS A 163 22.49 21.44 3.43
CA LYS A 163 22.72 20.98 2.05
C LYS A 163 21.46 20.88 1.21
N VAL A 164 20.30 21.36 1.71
CA VAL A 164 19.01 21.30 1.01
C VAL A 164 18.55 22.70 0.63
N TRP A 165 18.49 22.99 -0.66
CA TRP A 165 18.01 24.26 -1.23
C TRP A 165 16.62 24.08 -1.81
N SER A 166 15.68 24.94 -1.43
CA SER A 166 14.30 24.90 -1.93
C SER A 166 14.11 25.83 -3.13
N HIS A 167 13.43 25.31 -4.16
CA HIS A 167 13.10 26.03 -5.38
C HIS A 167 11.61 25.87 -5.71
N ASP A 168 11.05 26.87 -6.39
CA ASP A 168 9.74 26.73 -7.04
C ASP A 168 9.79 25.57 -8.05
N GLU A 169 8.76 24.73 -8.08
CA GLU A 169 8.68 23.58 -8.99
C GLU A 169 8.78 23.98 -10.47
N LYS A 170 8.36 25.20 -10.84
CA LYS A 170 8.49 25.74 -12.19
C LYS A 170 9.94 25.88 -12.65
N ARG A 171 10.90 25.93 -11.74
CA ARG A 171 12.33 26.06 -12.05
C ARG A 171 13.04 24.74 -12.37
N ILE A 172 12.34 23.59 -12.19
CA ILE A 172 12.98 22.28 -12.39
C ILE A 172 13.46 22.10 -13.84
N GLU A 173 12.65 22.48 -14.83
CA GLU A 173 13.00 22.32 -16.26
C GLU A 173 14.28 23.12 -16.60
N ASN A 174 14.37 24.38 -16.13
CA ASN A 174 15.57 25.21 -16.34
C ASN A 174 16.80 24.58 -15.66
N LYS A 175 16.65 24.08 -14.43
CA LYS A 175 17.75 23.40 -13.72
C LYS A 175 18.23 22.17 -14.48
N LEU A 176 17.33 21.34 -14.99
CA LEU A 176 17.67 20.13 -15.75
C LEU A 176 18.31 20.46 -17.10
N ASN A 177 17.85 21.49 -17.81
CA ASN A 177 18.44 21.96 -19.07
C ASN A 177 19.89 22.47 -18.93
N ASN A 178 20.26 22.98 -17.74
CA ASN A 178 21.61 23.49 -17.44
C ASN A 178 22.60 22.39 -17.04
N ILE A 179 22.16 21.14 -16.93
CA ILE A 179 23.05 20.00 -16.70
C ILE A 179 23.57 19.52 -18.05
N SER A 180 24.88 19.45 -18.19
CA SER A 180 25.52 18.98 -19.43
C SER A 180 26.74 18.12 -19.14
N LYS A 181 27.02 17.14 -20.00
CA LYS A 181 28.19 16.24 -19.94
C LYS A 181 28.32 15.51 -18.60
N LYS A 182 27.17 15.13 -17.98
CA LYS A 182 27.09 14.46 -16.68
C LYS A 182 26.46 13.09 -16.81
N ARG A 183 26.71 12.23 -15.80
CA ARG A 183 26.03 10.94 -15.64
C ARG A 183 24.87 11.13 -14.67
N VAL A 184 23.64 11.07 -15.19
CA VAL A 184 22.40 11.32 -14.43
C VAL A 184 21.65 10.02 -14.24
N TRP A 185 21.45 9.63 -12.98
CA TRP A 185 20.63 8.48 -12.63
C TRP A 185 19.15 8.91 -12.52
N LEU A 186 18.30 8.19 -13.18
CA LEU A 186 16.84 8.32 -13.05
C LEU A 186 16.17 6.93 -13.03
N ASP A 187 15.00 6.88 -12.41
CA ASP A 187 14.17 5.67 -12.38
C ASP A 187 13.07 5.76 -13.45
N SER A 188 13.13 4.88 -14.44
CA SER A 188 12.16 4.81 -15.54
C SER A 188 10.73 4.41 -15.11
N LEU A 189 10.54 4.00 -13.84
CA LEU A 189 9.21 3.71 -13.27
C LEU A 189 8.51 4.98 -12.75
N SER A 190 9.27 6.01 -12.35
CA SER A 190 8.73 7.24 -11.74
C SER A 190 9.04 8.51 -12.52
N CYS A 191 10.16 8.54 -13.26
CA CYS A 191 10.57 9.70 -14.04
C CYS A 191 9.70 9.85 -15.30
N SER A 192 9.05 11.00 -15.47
CA SER A 192 8.28 11.29 -16.67
C SER A 192 9.17 11.35 -17.91
N LEU A 193 8.59 10.99 -19.07
CA LEU A 193 9.31 11.07 -20.34
C LEU A 193 9.74 12.50 -20.66
N HIS A 194 9.02 13.50 -20.18
CA HIS A 194 9.38 14.90 -20.31
C HIS A 194 10.75 15.21 -19.68
N TYR A 195 10.96 14.85 -18.41
CA TYR A 195 12.26 15.09 -17.75
C TYR A 195 13.37 14.21 -18.32
N LYS A 196 13.07 12.97 -18.68
CA LYS A 196 14.03 12.11 -19.36
C LYS A 196 14.51 12.74 -20.67
N ASN A 197 13.60 13.23 -21.50
CA ASN A 197 13.95 13.87 -22.79
C ASN A 197 14.81 15.12 -22.61
N ILE A 198 14.57 15.94 -21.59
CA ILE A 198 15.42 17.10 -21.28
C ILE A 198 16.85 16.64 -20.96
N LEU A 199 17.01 15.68 -20.08
CA LEU A 199 18.31 15.21 -19.60
C LEU A 199 19.11 14.47 -20.68
N THR A 200 18.44 13.65 -21.50
CA THR A 200 19.10 12.83 -22.55
C THR A 200 19.77 13.68 -23.64
N LYS A 201 19.31 14.91 -23.84
CA LYS A 201 19.90 15.80 -24.89
C LYS A 201 21.38 16.10 -24.70
N LYS A 202 21.84 16.20 -23.44
CA LYS A 202 23.19 16.69 -23.11
C LYS A 202 23.96 15.80 -22.12
N ASN A 203 23.38 14.68 -21.67
CA ASN A 203 23.92 13.88 -20.58
C ASN A 203 23.85 12.37 -20.85
N ASN A 204 24.70 11.62 -20.18
CA ASN A 204 24.64 10.15 -20.14
C ASN A 204 23.64 9.70 -19.05
N ILE A 205 22.64 8.96 -19.45
CA ILE A 205 21.57 8.51 -18.53
C ILE A 205 21.86 7.13 -17.96
N ILE A 206 21.78 7.01 -16.64
CA ILE A 206 21.82 5.74 -15.91
C ILE A 206 20.37 5.38 -15.55
N GLU A 207 19.76 4.48 -16.30
CA GLU A 207 18.39 4.00 -16.03
C GLU A 207 18.44 2.81 -15.07
N LYS A 208 18.22 3.08 -13.79
CA LYS A 208 18.12 2.06 -12.74
C LYS A 208 17.02 2.47 -11.76
N THR A 209 16.48 1.50 -11.03
CA THR A 209 15.56 1.75 -9.91
C THR A 209 16.19 2.74 -8.93
N ASP A 210 15.41 3.73 -8.47
CA ASP A 210 15.86 4.68 -7.44
C ASP A 210 16.26 3.90 -6.18
N PRO A 211 17.52 4.04 -5.72
CA PRO A 211 18.04 3.29 -4.59
C PRO A 211 17.29 3.56 -3.27
N ILE A 212 16.61 4.70 -3.18
CA ILE A 212 15.82 5.08 -2.01
C ILE A 212 14.66 4.10 -1.79
N HIS A 213 14.08 3.52 -2.85
CA HIS A 213 13.08 2.46 -2.71
C HIS A 213 13.58 1.31 -1.85
N PHE A 214 14.82 0.88 -2.05
CA PHE A 214 15.42 -0.17 -1.24
C PHE A 214 15.71 0.30 0.19
N PHE A 215 16.29 1.48 0.36
CA PHE A 215 16.63 1.99 1.69
C PHE A 215 15.41 2.14 2.60
N LYS A 216 14.32 2.74 2.10
CA LYS A 216 13.09 2.90 2.89
C LYS A 216 12.34 1.59 3.15
N SER A 217 12.58 0.55 2.34
CA SER A 217 11.93 -0.75 2.54
C SER A 217 12.40 -1.44 3.81
N ILE A 218 13.62 -1.17 4.26
CA ILE A 218 14.23 -1.73 5.46
C ILE A 218 14.00 -0.78 6.63
N LYS A 219 12.99 -1.05 7.44
CA LYS A 219 12.63 -0.23 8.59
C LYS A 219 13.66 -0.42 9.70
N ASN A 220 14.10 0.70 10.28
CA ASN A 220 14.96 0.69 11.46
C ASN A 220 14.18 0.35 12.74
N ASN A 221 14.89 0.14 13.85
CA ASN A 221 14.27 -0.26 15.13
C ASN A 221 13.24 0.77 15.65
N THR A 222 13.48 2.06 15.43
CA THR A 222 12.55 3.13 15.84
C THR A 222 11.27 3.08 15.02
N GLU A 223 11.39 2.93 13.70
CA GLU A 223 10.25 2.79 12.79
C GLU A 223 9.41 1.55 13.16
N ILE A 224 10.05 0.38 13.39
CA ILE A 224 9.35 -0.83 13.84
C ILE A 224 8.65 -0.64 15.19
N LYS A 225 9.32 0.00 16.16
CA LYS A 225 8.72 0.31 17.47
C LYS A 225 7.46 1.17 17.34
N ASN A 226 7.52 2.18 16.47
CA ASN A 226 6.39 3.08 16.23
C ASN A 226 5.26 2.39 15.44
N MET A 227 5.58 1.56 14.44
CA MET A 227 4.59 0.75 13.74
C MET A 227 3.87 -0.20 14.70
N ARG A 228 4.57 -0.86 15.64
CA ARG A 228 3.93 -1.69 16.66
C ARG A 228 2.91 -0.91 17.51
N LYS A 229 3.22 0.35 17.89
CA LYS A 229 2.27 1.22 18.61
C LYS A 229 1.05 1.53 17.75
N SER A 230 1.26 1.85 16.48
CA SER A 230 0.16 2.15 15.55
C SER A 230 -0.76 0.95 15.36
N HIS A 231 -0.19 -0.26 15.21
CA HIS A 231 -0.96 -1.50 15.06
C HIS A 231 -1.71 -1.89 16.36
N LEU A 232 -1.13 -1.58 17.53
CA LEU A 232 -1.83 -1.77 18.81
C LEU A 232 -3.05 -0.84 18.90
N THR A 233 -2.88 0.44 18.55
CA THR A 233 -3.97 1.41 18.55
C THR A 233 -5.06 1.06 17.54
N ASP A 234 -4.66 0.67 16.33
CA ASP A 234 -5.60 0.24 15.28
C ASP A 234 -6.31 -1.05 15.67
N GLY A 235 -5.60 -1.99 16.30
CA GLY A 235 -6.15 -3.25 16.79
C GLY A 235 -7.24 -3.04 17.85
N VAL A 236 -7.07 -2.06 18.74
CA VAL A 236 -8.11 -1.65 19.68
C VAL A 236 -9.37 -1.18 18.94
N ALA A 237 -9.20 -0.27 17.98
CA ALA A 237 -10.33 0.30 17.23
C ALA A 237 -11.06 -0.78 16.42
N LEU A 238 -10.33 -1.59 15.68
CA LEU A 238 -10.90 -2.68 14.88
C LEU A 238 -11.60 -3.72 15.76
N THR A 239 -11.00 -4.13 16.86
CA THR A 239 -11.59 -5.14 17.75
C THR A 239 -12.90 -4.64 18.37
N LYS A 240 -12.94 -3.40 18.86
CA LYS A 240 -14.18 -2.76 19.35
C LYS A 240 -15.26 -2.70 18.26
N PHE A 241 -14.86 -2.38 17.03
CA PHE A 241 -15.77 -2.40 15.89
C PHE A 241 -16.33 -3.80 15.61
N LEU A 242 -15.49 -4.85 15.61
CA LEU A 242 -15.93 -6.22 15.36
C LEU A 242 -16.95 -6.70 16.42
N PHE A 243 -16.72 -6.37 17.70
CA PHE A 243 -17.67 -6.68 18.77
C PHE A 243 -18.96 -5.87 18.63
N TRP A 244 -18.86 -4.59 18.34
CA TRP A 244 -20.03 -3.75 18.07
C TRP A 244 -20.83 -4.30 16.89
N LEU A 245 -20.19 -4.70 15.79
CA LEU A 245 -20.86 -5.24 14.61
C LEU A 245 -21.62 -6.52 14.93
N LYS A 246 -20.96 -7.52 15.52
CA LYS A 246 -21.60 -8.80 15.89
C LYS A 246 -22.77 -8.63 16.85
N LYS A 247 -22.73 -7.64 17.72
CA LYS A 247 -23.83 -7.36 18.67
C LYS A 247 -25.03 -6.66 18.03
N ASN A 248 -24.78 -5.84 17.00
CA ASN A 248 -25.80 -4.90 16.52
C ASN A 248 -26.42 -5.26 15.16
N PHE A 249 -25.80 -6.13 14.34
CA PHE A 249 -26.27 -6.41 12.98
C PHE A 249 -27.67 -7.03 12.93
N LYS A 250 -28.12 -7.67 14.01
CA LYS A 250 -29.47 -8.19 14.15
C LYS A 250 -30.47 -7.18 14.71
N LYS A 251 -29.99 -6.23 15.52
CA LYS A 251 -30.84 -5.30 16.28
C LYS A 251 -31.24 -4.08 15.45
N ARG A 252 -30.47 -3.73 14.44
CA ARG A 252 -30.71 -2.57 13.60
C ARG A 252 -30.12 -2.76 12.20
N LYS A 253 -30.68 -2.06 11.23
CA LYS A 253 -30.15 -2.06 9.87
C LYS A 253 -28.76 -1.43 9.84
N ILE A 254 -27.76 -2.25 9.58
CA ILE A 254 -26.38 -1.83 9.34
C ILE A 254 -26.07 -2.04 7.86
N THR A 255 -25.56 -1.03 7.19
CA THR A 255 -25.13 -1.10 5.78
C THR A 255 -23.60 -1.04 5.70
N GLU A 256 -23.03 -1.40 4.56
CA GLU A 256 -21.61 -1.35 4.28
C GLU A 256 -21.03 0.04 4.58
N ILE A 257 -21.69 1.12 4.12
CA ILE A 257 -21.28 2.50 4.39
C ILE A 257 -21.38 2.84 5.88
N SER A 258 -22.45 2.43 6.56
CA SER A 258 -22.61 2.72 7.99
C SER A 258 -21.60 1.95 8.85
N ALA A 259 -21.25 0.71 8.46
CA ALA A 259 -20.22 -0.09 9.09
C ALA A 259 -18.83 0.55 8.93
N GLN A 260 -18.48 0.98 7.71
CA GLN A 260 -17.24 1.71 7.41
C GLN A 260 -17.11 2.98 8.27
N LYS A 261 -18.16 3.81 8.31
CA LYS A 261 -18.18 5.04 9.11
C LYS A 261 -18.03 4.74 10.61
N LYS A 262 -18.63 3.66 11.09
CA LYS A 262 -18.50 3.23 12.49
C LYS A 262 -17.09 2.80 12.83
N LEU A 263 -16.43 2.02 11.97
CA LEU A 263 -15.02 1.65 12.16
C LEU A 263 -14.14 2.90 12.23
N GLU A 264 -14.31 3.83 11.30
CA GLU A 264 -13.55 5.08 11.32
C GLU A 264 -13.81 5.89 12.59
N SER A 265 -15.05 5.90 13.13
CA SER A 265 -15.34 6.57 14.40
C SER A 265 -14.54 6.00 15.58
N PHE A 266 -14.32 4.67 15.62
CA PHE A 266 -13.46 4.06 16.62
C PHE A 266 -11.99 4.43 16.44
N ARG A 267 -11.49 4.54 15.21
CA ARG A 267 -10.12 5.02 14.93
C ARG A 267 -9.91 6.46 15.37
N LYS A 268 -10.90 7.33 15.11
CA LYS A 268 -10.87 8.76 15.50
C LYS A 268 -10.85 9.01 17.01
N MET A 269 -11.17 8.01 17.84
CA MET A 269 -11.01 8.13 19.29
C MET A 269 -9.53 8.22 19.71
N SER A 270 -8.60 7.83 18.87
CA SER A 270 -7.17 7.97 19.15
C SER A 270 -6.61 9.28 18.59
N PRO A 271 -5.94 10.13 19.39
CA PRO A 271 -5.31 11.36 18.91
C PRO A 271 -4.16 11.10 17.93
N SER A 272 -3.62 9.88 17.91
CA SER A 272 -2.59 9.50 16.96
C SER A 272 -3.12 9.18 15.55
N TYR A 273 -4.41 8.90 15.40
CA TYR A 273 -5.03 8.68 14.10
C TYR A 273 -5.09 9.97 13.29
N LYS A 274 -4.74 9.91 12.01
CA LYS A 274 -4.74 11.08 11.12
C LYS A 274 -5.81 11.00 10.04
N PHE A 275 -5.81 9.92 9.26
CA PHE A 275 -6.77 9.65 8.18
C PHE A 275 -6.62 8.18 7.74
N PRO A 276 -7.54 7.65 6.91
CA PRO A 276 -7.42 6.29 6.39
C PRO A 276 -6.15 6.10 5.55
N SER A 277 -5.51 4.93 5.60
CA SER A 277 -4.36 4.60 4.74
C SER A 277 -4.76 4.25 3.31
N PHE A 278 -6.05 3.94 3.11
CA PHE A 278 -6.71 3.74 1.82
C PHE A 278 -8.22 3.81 2.00
N ASN A 279 -8.96 3.78 0.88
CA ASN A 279 -10.42 3.76 0.95
C ASN A 279 -10.89 2.41 1.50
N THR A 280 -11.52 2.42 2.67
CA THR A 280 -11.99 1.19 3.34
C THR A 280 -12.87 0.35 2.41
N ILE A 281 -12.55 -0.93 2.29
CA ILE A 281 -13.35 -1.94 1.61
C ILE A 281 -14.30 -2.52 2.67
N SER A 282 -15.59 -2.33 2.47
CA SER A 282 -16.65 -2.79 3.37
C SER A 282 -17.69 -3.48 2.52
N GLY A 283 -17.58 -4.81 2.38
CA GLY A 283 -18.41 -5.61 1.46
C GLY A 283 -19.18 -6.71 2.18
N SER A 284 -20.50 -6.81 1.95
CA SER A 284 -21.36 -7.86 2.47
C SER A 284 -21.84 -8.78 1.34
N GLY A 285 -21.83 -10.09 1.60
CA GLY A 285 -22.26 -11.09 0.62
C GLY A 285 -21.54 -10.92 -0.72
N PRO A 286 -22.26 -10.76 -1.85
CA PRO A 286 -21.65 -10.64 -3.20
C PRO A 286 -20.64 -9.50 -3.35
N ASN A 287 -20.85 -8.38 -2.65
CA ASN A 287 -19.93 -7.24 -2.74
C ASN A 287 -18.56 -7.55 -2.14
N SER A 288 -18.47 -8.48 -1.20
CA SER A 288 -17.20 -8.94 -0.63
C SER A 288 -16.33 -9.70 -1.64
N ALA A 289 -16.90 -10.19 -2.73
CA ALA A 289 -16.15 -10.84 -3.81
C ALA A 289 -15.41 -9.86 -4.73
N ILE A 290 -15.67 -8.56 -4.62
CA ILE A 290 -14.98 -7.52 -5.39
C ILE A 290 -13.76 -7.06 -4.58
N ILE A 291 -12.57 -7.43 -5.03
CA ILE A 291 -11.30 -7.27 -4.28
C ILE A 291 -11.08 -5.85 -3.76
N HIS A 292 -11.27 -4.85 -4.62
CA HIS A 292 -11.17 -3.42 -4.29
C HIS A 292 -12.55 -2.76 -4.30
N TYR A 293 -13.51 -3.36 -3.61
CA TYR A 293 -14.86 -2.84 -3.53
C TYR A 293 -14.89 -1.46 -2.86
N LYS A 294 -15.61 -0.55 -3.46
CA LYS A 294 -15.92 0.77 -2.90
C LYS A 294 -17.43 0.90 -2.78
N ALA A 295 -17.94 0.88 -1.56
CA ALA A 295 -19.35 1.11 -1.30
C ALA A 295 -19.75 2.52 -1.75
N SER A 296 -20.86 2.60 -2.49
CA SER A 296 -21.47 3.86 -2.93
C SER A 296 -22.96 3.84 -2.60
N LEU A 297 -23.66 4.96 -2.63
CA LEU A 297 -25.09 5.00 -2.35
C LEU A 297 -25.88 4.02 -3.25
N LYS A 298 -25.42 3.80 -4.50
CA LYS A 298 -26.08 2.89 -5.46
C LYS A 298 -25.80 1.41 -5.18
N THR A 299 -24.65 1.07 -4.57
CA THR A 299 -24.21 -0.32 -4.36
C THR A 299 -24.27 -0.77 -2.90
N ASN A 300 -24.56 0.16 -1.99
CA ASN A 300 -24.55 -0.03 -0.54
C ASN A 300 -25.58 -1.09 -0.09
N ARG A 301 -25.10 -2.23 0.38
CA ARG A 301 -25.95 -3.33 0.87
C ARG A 301 -26.13 -3.25 2.39
N ALA A 302 -27.29 -3.71 2.87
CA ALA A 302 -27.47 -4.05 4.27
C ALA A 302 -26.77 -5.38 4.57
N LEU A 303 -26.17 -5.49 5.75
CA LEU A 303 -25.61 -6.73 6.28
C LEU A 303 -26.77 -7.68 6.64
N LYS A 304 -26.72 -8.92 6.16
CA LYS A 304 -27.78 -9.91 6.36
C LYS A 304 -27.26 -11.14 7.11
N LYS A 305 -28.11 -11.72 7.94
CA LYS A 305 -27.86 -13.04 8.57
C LYS A 305 -27.57 -14.08 7.49
N GLY A 306 -26.62 -14.97 7.76
CA GLY A 306 -26.19 -16.01 6.85
C GLY A 306 -25.14 -15.58 5.82
N GLU A 307 -24.85 -14.28 5.67
CA GLU A 307 -23.80 -13.78 4.77
C GLU A 307 -22.43 -13.68 5.48
N LEU A 308 -21.38 -13.46 4.67
CA LEU A 308 -20.09 -12.99 5.14
C LEU A 308 -20.00 -11.48 4.99
N TYR A 309 -19.33 -10.84 5.92
CA TYR A 309 -18.93 -9.44 5.83
C TYR A 309 -17.41 -9.35 5.81
N LEU A 310 -16.86 -8.78 4.76
CA LEU A 310 -15.43 -8.52 4.62
C LEU A 310 -15.19 -7.04 4.87
N VAL A 311 -14.30 -6.73 5.81
CA VAL A 311 -13.79 -5.38 6.05
C VAL A 311 -12.29 -5.39 5.91
N ASP A 312 -11.81 -4.59 4.97
CA ASP A 312 -10.40 -4.33 4.74
C ASP A 312 -10.15 -2.83 4.89
N SER A 313 -9.25 -2.47 5.80
CA SER A 313 -9.12 -1.10 6.25
C SER A 313 -7.80 -0.86 6.96
N GLY A 314 -7.34 0.37 6.89
CA GLY A 314 -6.16 0.79 7.61
C GLY A 314 -6.19 2.27 7.97
N GLY A 315 -5.22 2.73 8.72
CA GLY A 315 -5.06 4.11 9.13
C GLY A 315 -3.63 4.60 9.02
N GLN A 316 -3.50 5.88 8.72
CA GLN A 316 -2.28 6.64 8.96
C GLN A 316 -2.32 7.15 10.40
N TYR A 317 -1.35 6.71 11.18
CA TYR A 317 -1.15 7.16 12.56
C TYR A 317 0.07 8.06 12.65
N SER A 318 0.25 8.79 13.74
CA SER A 318 1.34 9.79 13.86
C SER A 318 2.69 9.27 13.40
N PHE A 319 2.96 7.97 13.53
CA PHE A 319 4.20 7.35 13.05
C PHE A 319 3.97 5.87 12.70
N GLY A 320 3.05 5.62 11.76
CA GLY A 320 2.84 4.27 11.24
C GLY A 320 1.66 4.20 10.30
N THR A 321 1.72 3.26 9.39
CA THR A 321 0.66 2.91 8.44
C THR A 321 0.15 1.53 8.80
N THR A 322 -1.17 1.35 8.92
CA THR A 322 -1.79 0.04 9.18
C THR A 322 -2.60 -0.42 7.98
N ASP A 323 -2.72 -1.73 7.88
CA ASP A 323 -3.52 -2.44 6.90
C ASP A 323 -3.97 -3.77 7.49
N VAL A 324 -5.27 -4.06 7.42
CA VAL A 324 -5.82 -5.27 8.01
C VAL A 324 -7.16 -5.65 7.41
N THR A 325 -7.30 -6.89 7.01
CA THR A 325 -8.58 -7.47 6.59
C THR A 325 -9.10 -8.48 7.59
N ARG A 326 -10.40 -8.41 7.87
CA ARG A 326 -11.15 -9.46 8.57
C ARG A 326 -12.41 -9.85 7.79
N THR A 327 -12.60 -11.14 7.64
CA THR A 327 -13.86 -11.71 7.17
C THR A 327 -14.65 -12.18 8.38
N VAL A 328 -15.85 -11.64 8.56
CA VAL A 328 -16.73 -11.85 9.72
C VAL A 328 -17.91 -12.71 9.32
N SER A 329 -18.24 -13.71 10.14
CA SER A 329 -19.45 -14.49 10.02
C SER A 329 -20.65 -13.70 10.57
N LEU A 330 -21.66 -13.50 9.74
CA LEU A 330 -22.98 -13.02 10.16
C LEU A 330 -23.91 -14.23 10.39
N GLU A 331 -23.48 -15.16 11.26
CA GLU A 331 -24.14 -16.45 11.53
C GLU A 331 -24.21 -17.37 10.29
N ASN A 332 -23.21 -17.32 9.44
CA ASN A 332 -23.07 -18.27 8.35
C ASN A 332 -22.72 -19.67 8.89
N LYS A 333 -23.47 -20.67 8.50
CA LYS A 333 -23.30 -22.07 8.94
C LYS A 333 -22.78 -23.00 7.84
N SER A 334 -22.48 -22.49 6.63
CA SER A 334 -22.05 -23.29 5.49
C SER A 334 -20.73 -24.00 5.74
N ASN A 335 -20.71 -25.32 5.65
CA ASN A 335 -19.49 -26.12 5.75
C ASN A 335 -18.52 -25.83 4.60
N TYR A 336 -19.01 -25.57 3.40
CA TYR A 336 -18.20 -25.14 2.27
C TYR A 336 -17.46 -23.84 2.57
N ILE A 337 -18.13 -22.81 3.09
CA ILE A 337 -17.50 -21.55 3.45
C ILE A 337 -16.46 -21.75 4.56
N LYS A 338 -16.75 -22.56 5.59
CA LYS A 338 -15.79 -22.90 6.64
C LYS A 338 -14.55 -23.59 6.08
N GLU A 339 -14.72 -24.50 5.14
CA GLU A 339 -13.59 -25.16 4.48
C GLU A 339 -12.72 -24.14 3.74
N ILE A 340 -13.31 -23.32 2.87
CA ILE A 340 -12.57 -22.29 2.13
C ILE A 340 -11.87 -21.32 3.05
N TYR A 341 -12.58 -20.79 4.06
CA TYR A 341 -12.02 -19.88 5.05
C TYR A 341 -10.80 -20.49 5.75
N THR A 342 -10.90 -21.76 6.15
CA THR A 342 -9.81 -22.45 6.82
C THR A 342 -8.62 -22.68 5.90
N ARG A 343 -8.84 -22.95 4.60
CA ARG A 343 -7.75 -23.05 3.62
C ARG A 343 -7.04 -21.72 3.39
N VAL A 344 -7.77 -20.60 3.36
CA VAL A 344 -7.19 -19.25 3.35
C VAL A 344 -6.37 -19.01 4.62
N LEU A 345 -6.91 -19.37 5.79
CA LEU A 345 -6.20 -19.27 7.07
C LEU A 345 -4.92 -20.13 7.10
N LYS A 346 -4.95 -21.34 6.54
CA LYS A 346 -3.74 -22.18 6.40
C LYS A 346 -2.68 -21.49 5.53
N GLY A 347 -3.08 -20.80 4.46
CA GLY A 347 -2.20 -19.98 3.64
C GLY A 347 -1.57 -18.83 4.44
N HIS A 348 -2.37 -18.15 5.22
CA HIS A 348 -1.92 -17.08 6.12
C HIS A 348 -0.92 -17.59 7.17
N ILE A 349 -1.20 -18.72 7.82
CA ILE A 349 -0.30 -19.37 8.80
C ILE A 349 1.01 -19.80 8.12
N ALA A 350 0.93 -20.31 6.88
CA ALA A 350 2.10 -20.75 6.15
C ALA A 350 3.07 -19.61 5.81
N VAL A 351 2.55 -18.40 5.55
CA VAL A 351 3.37 -17.18 5.43
C VAL A 351 4.03 -16.86 6.76
N SER A 352 3.23 -16.75 7.84
CA SER A 352 3.75 -16.40 9.18
C SER A 352 4.84 -17.36 9.68
N ASN A 353 4.75 -18.64 9.32
CA ASN A 353 5.72 -19.68 9.71
C ASN A 353 6.85 -19.88 8.69
N PHE A 354 6.88 -19.11 7.59
CA PHE A 354 7.90 -19.28 6.58
C PHE A 354 9.28 -18.89 7.11
N LYS A 355 10.24 -19.81 6.99
CA LYS A 355 11.64 -19.56 7.37
C LYS A 355 12.36 -18.87 6.21
N ILE A 356 12.81 -17.65 6.42
CA ILE A 356 13.52 -16.87 5.41
C ILE A 356 14.98 -17.32 5.39
N ARG A 357 15.46 -17.75 4.22
CA ARG A 357 16.85 -18.11 3.92
C ARG A 357 17.49 -17.00 3.07
N LYS A 358 18.82 -17.07 2.86
CA LYS A 358 19.61 -16.06 2.11
C LYS A 358 18.99 -15.68 0.76
N ASN A 359 18.42 -16.65 0.03
CA ASN A 359 17.84 -16.45 -1.31
C ASN A 359 16.29 -16.52 -1.31
N SER A 360 15.64 -16.40 -0.15
CA SER A 360 14.19 -16.40 -0.10
C SER A 360 13.65 -15.11 -0.72
N THR A 361 12.71 -15.26 -1.64
CA THR A 361 12.03 -14.16 -2.33
C THR A 361 10.55 -14.13 -2.00
N GLY A 362 9.89 -13.03 -2.34
CA GLY A 362 8.44 -12.94 -2.21
C GLY A 362 7.68 -14.02 -2.99
N SER A 363 8.22 -14.47 -4.12
CA SER A 363 7.63 -15.56 -4.92
C SER A 363 7.58 -16.89 -4.16
N HIS A 364 8.63 -17.24 -3.42
CA HIS A 364 8.64 -18.49 -2.62
C HIS A 364 7.58 -18.47 -1.52
N VAL A 365 7.38 -17.30 -0.88
CA VAL A 365 6.36 -17.13 0.16
C VAL A 365 4.95 -17.20 -0.44
N ASP A 366 4.72 -16.54 -1.58
CA ASP A 366 3.45 -16.55 -2.31
C ASP A 366 3.03 -17.97 -2.71
N GLN A 367 3.96 -18.77 -3.25
CA GLN A 367 3.71 -20.17 -3.60
C GLN A 367 3.30 -21.00 -2.37
N ASN A 368 3.97 -20.75 -1.22
CA ASN A 368 3.69 -21.48 0.02
C ASN A 368 2.30 -21.14 0.58
N ALA A 369 1.84 -19.89 0.41
CA ALA A 369 0.49 -19.48 0.80
C ALA A 369 -0.60 -20.13 -0.07
N ARG A 370 -0.41 -20.14 -1.38
CA ARG A 370 -1.42 -20.61 -2.36
C ARG A 370 -1.66 -22.12 -2.36
N LYS A 371 -0.72 -22.92 -1.87
CA LYS A 371 -0.76 -24.40 -1.98
C LYS A 371 -2.05 -25.03 -1.41
N PHE A 372 -2.66 -24.41 -0.39
CA PHE A 372 -3.84 -24.96 0.28
C PHE A 372 -5.13 -24.78 -0.53
N LEU A 373 -5.26 -23.70 -1.26
CA LEU A 373 -6.35 -23.47 -2.21
C LEU A 373 -6.13 -24.27 -3.51
N LYS A 374 -4.90 -24.29 -4.02
CA LYS A 374 -4.55 -25.02 -5.24
C LYS A 374 -4.80 -26.53 -5.13
N LYS A 375 -4.69 -27.11 -3.94
CA LYS A 375 -5.05 -28.53 -3.70
C LYS A 375 -6.51 -28.86 -4.06
N ILE A 376 -7.39 -27.88 -4.07
CA ILE A 376 -8.79 -28.00 -4.46
C ILE A 376 -9.12 -27.21 -5.74
N LYS A 377 -8.10 -26.95 -6.57
CA LYS A 377 -8.19 -26.24 -7.84
C LYS A 377 -8.74 -24.80 -7.72
N LEU A 378 -8.54 -24.15 -6.57
CA LEU A 378 -8.89 -22.75 -6.32
C LEU A 378 -7.63 -21.89 -6.19
N ASP A 379 -7.77 -20.60 -6.45
CA ASP A 379 -6.71 -19.60 -6.29
C ASP A 379 -7.33 -18.20 -6.09
N TYR A 380 -6.47 -17.18 -5.90
CA TYR A 380 -6.86 -15.77 -5.85
C TYR A 380 -6.03 -14.94 -6.83
N PRO A 381 -6.61 -13.86 -7.42
CA PRO A 381 -6.00 -13.16 -8.56
C PRO A 381 -5.05 -12.02 -8.17
N HIS A 382 -4.71 -11.85 -6.89
CA HIS A 382 -3.78 -10.82 -6.40
C HIS A 382 -2.53 -11.42 -5.75
N GLY A 383 -1.52 -10.60 -5.43
CA GLY A 383 -0.35 -11.04 -4.65
C GLY A 383 -0.76 -11.47 -3.25
N THR A 384 0.01 -12.36 -2.63
CA THR A 384 -0.20 -12.74 -1.23
C THR A 384 0.13 -11.60 -0.25
N GLY A 385 0.84 -10.57 -0.73
CA GLY A 385 1.14 -9.39 0.06
C GLY A 385 2.01 -8.39 -0.69
N HIS A 386 2.04 -7.18 -0.16
CA HIS A 386 2.82 -6.04 -0.63
C HIS A 386 3.66 -5.43 0.50
N GLY A 387 4.67 -4.65 0.16
CA GLY A 387 5.38 -3.86 1.16
C GLY A 387 4.52 -2.73 1.72
N VAL A 388 4.84 -2.26 2.92
CA VAL A 388 4.13 -1.17 3.60
C VAL A 388 5.11 -0.11 4.08
N GLY A 389 4.77 1.16 3.87
CA GLY A 389 5.57 2.31 4.26
C GLY A 389 5.48 2.65 5.75
N TYR A 390 6.48 3.36 6.24
CA TYR A 390 6.48 3.94 7.58
C TYR A 390 5.86 5.34 7.55
N PHE A 391 4.59 5.44 7.90
CA PHE A 391 3.81 6.68 7.75
C PHE A 391 4.00 7.25 6.34
N LEU A 392 3.76 6.38 5.34
CA LEU A 392 3.88 6.60 3.90
C LEU A 392 2.81 5.77 3.16
N ASN A 393 3.09 5.35 1.93
CA ASN A 393 2.16 4.57 1.13
C ASN A 393 1.86 3.21 1.80
N VAL A 394 0.59 2.83 1.83
CA VAL A 394 0.17 1.48 2.24
C VAL A 394 0.75 0.44 1.30
N HIS A 395 0.73 0.68 -0.01
CA HIS A 395 1.45 -0.13 -0.99
C HIS A 395 2.82 0.48 -1.26
N GLU A 396 3.87 -0.14 -0.72
CA GLU A 396 5.25 0.28 -0.88
C GLU A 396 6.11 -0.84 -1.48
N GLY A 397 6.77 -0.54 -2.61
CA GLY A 397 7.81 -1.43 -3.15
C GLY A 397 9.20 -1.14 -2.54
N PRO A 398 10.21 -1.94 -2.93
CA PRO A 398 10.21 -2.92 -4.00
C PRO A 398 9.82 -4.36 -3.58
N GLN A 399 9.70 -4.63 -2.27
CA GLN A 399 9.32 -5.94 -1.74
C GLN A 399 7.82 -6.19 -1.91
N SER A 400 7.46 -7.43 -2.23
CA SER A 400 6.09 -7.93 -2.19
C SER A 400 6.09 -9.46 -2.10
N LEU A 401 5.02 -10.04 -1.60
CA LEU A 401 4.79 -11.49 -1.63
C LEU A 401 3.92 -11.81 -2.85
N SER A 402 4.55 -11.99 -4.00
CA SER A 402 3.84 -12.19 -5.26
C SER A 402 4.62 -13.08 -6.22
N LYS A 403 3.93 -13.74 -7.15
CA LYS A 403 4.47 -14.69 -8.11
C LYS A 403 5.71 -14.18 -8.86
N ASN A 404 5.73 -12.90 -9.20
CA ASN A 404 6.78 -12.32 -10.05
C ASN A 404 7.86 -11.58 -9.27
N ASN A 405 7.76 -11.46 -7.94
CA ASN A 405 8.75 -10.74 -7.14
C ASN A 405 9.95 -11.62 -6.80
N LYS A 406 11.07 -11.34 -7.45
CA LYS A 406 12.34 -12.03 -7.26
C LYS A 406 13.29 -11.34 -6.27
N MET A 407 12.85 -10.26 -5.63
CA MET A 407 13.65 -9.55 -4.63
C MET A 407 13.87 -10.43 -3.40
N SER A 408 15.10 -10.49 -2.92
CA SER A 408 15.44 -11.16 -1.66
C SER A 408 14.84 -10.43 -0.47
N LEU A 409 14.15 -11.14 0.38
CA LEU A 409 13.58 -10.63 1.61
C LEU A 409 14.68 -10.36 2.65
N LYS A 410 14.61 -9.22 3.35
CA LYS A 410 15.62 -8.75 4.32
C LYS A 410 14.97 -8.43 5.66
N ASN A 411 15.76 -8.58 6.75
CA ASN A 411 15.35 -8.11 8.06
C ASN A 411 14.99 -6.61 8.01
N GLY A 412 13.93 -6.21 8.72
CA GLY A 412 13.39 -4.85 8.71
C GLY A 412 12.34 -4.59 7.63
N MET A 413 12.18 -5.44 6.63
CA MET A 413 11.10 -5.29 5.66
C MET A 413 9.75 -5.58 6.31
N VAL A 414 8.75 -4.75 5.97
CA VAL A 414 7.34 -4.90 6.37
C VAL A 414 6.54 -5.28 5.15
N VAL A 415 5.67 -6.27 5.28
CA VAL A 415 4.79 -6.74 4.21
C VAL A 415 3.40 -7.10 4.75
N SER A 416 2.38 -7.02 3.92
CA SER A 416 1.09 -7.65 4.20
C SER A 416 1.17 -9.17 4.00
N ASN A 417 0.32 -9.89 4.72
CA ASN A 417 0.08 -11.32 4.60
C ASN A 417 -1.42 -11.50 4.46
N GLU A 418 -1.92 -11.53 3.19
CA GLU A 418 -3.32 -11.33 2.85
C GLU A 418 -3.89 -12.35 1.84
N PRO A 419 -3.67 -13.65 2.01
CA PRO A 419 -4.32 -14.62 1.13
C PRO A 419 -5.85 -14.50 1.18
N GLY A 420 -6.52 -14.81 0.08
CA GLY A 420 -7.96 -14.70 -0.03
C GLY A 420 -8.59 -15.72 -0.97
N TYR A 421 -9.92 -15.64 -1.12
CA TYR A 421 -10.70 -16.35 -2.12
C TYR A 421 -11.95 -15.55 -2.43
N TYR A 422 -12.34 -15.46 -3.70
CA TYR A 422 -13.46 -14.63 -4.15
C TYR A 422 -14.33 -15.41 -5.13
N LYS A 423 -15.58 -15.66 -4.73
CA LYS A 423 -16.61 -16.28 -5.58
C LYS A 423 -17.53 -15.19 -6.09
N GLU A 424 -17.37 -14.81 -7.36
CA GLU A 424 -18.17 -13.76 -7.98
C GLU A 424 -19.66 -13.99 -7.76
N GLY A 425 -20.39 -12.91 -7.43
CA GLY A 425 -21.82 -12.95 -7.15
C GLY A 425 -22.22 -13.62 -5.83
N ALA A 426 -21.28 -14.15 -5.04
CA ALA A 426 -21.57 -14.89 -3.81
C ALA A 426 -20.88 -14.31 -2.57
N PHE A 427 -19.54 -14.44 -2.44
CA PHE A 427 -18.81 -14.00 -1.27
C PHE A 427 -17.31 -13.86 -1.53
N GLY A 428 -16.64 -13.05 -0.70
CA GLY A 428 -15.18 -12.97 -0.62
C GLY A 428 -14.68 -13.28 0.78
N ILE A 429 -13.50 -13.88 0.85
CA ILE A 429 -12.74 -14.16 2.06
C ILE A 429 -11.34 -13.59 1.89
N ARG A 430 -10.87 -12.78 2.86
CA ARG A 430 -9.48 -12.37 3.00
C ARG A 430 -9.14 -12.34 4.48
N ILE A 431 -7.98 -12.85 4.83
CA ILE A 431 -7.43 -12.78 6.19
C ILE A 431 -6.08 -12.11 6.07
N GLU A 432 -5.96 -10.93 6.68
CA GLU A 432 -4.77 -10.13 6.54
C GLU A 432 -4.23 -9.65 7.88
N ASN A 433 -2.91 -9.75 8.00
CA ASN A 433 -2.09 -9.04 8.96
C ASN A 433 -0.92 -8.36 8.26
N LEU A 434 -0.41 -7.29 8.84
CA LEU A 434 0.94 -6.84 8.54
C LEU A 434 1.95 -7.61 9.40
N VAL A 435 3.04 -8.00 8.75
CA VAL A 435 4.17 -8.69 9.36
C VAL A 435 5.47 -7.98 9.02
N TYR A 436 6.49 -8.10 9.87
CA TYR A 436 7.83 -7.63 9.56
C TYR A 436 8.86 -8.74 9.75
N ILE A 437 9.97 -8.63 9.05
CA ILE A 437 11.03 -9.64 9.09
C ILE A 437 12.03 -9.29 10.19
N LYS A 438 12.22 -10.22 11.13
CA LYS A 438 13.20 -10.14 12.21
C LYS A 438 13.88 -11.49 12.42
N LYS A 439 15.20 -11.49 12.48
CA LYS A 439 15.99 -12.73 12.65
C LYS A 439 15.55 -13.84 11.68
N ASN A 440 15.32 -13.45 10.41
CA ASN A 440 14.90 -14.33 9.31
C ASN A 440 13.54 -15.06 9.54
N LYS A 441 12.64 -14.45 10.31
CA LYS A 441 11.26 -14.92 10.55
C LYS A 441 10.29 -13.75 10.40
N PHE A 442 9.06 -14.05 10.06
CA PHE A 442 7.98 -13.09 10.13
C PHE A 442 7.48 -12.94 11.57
N GLU A 443 7.34 -11.72 12.05
CA GLU A 443 6.69 -11.35 13.30
C GLU A 443 5.46 -10.49 13.01
N GLU A 444 4.33 -10.82 13.67
CA GLU A 444 3.06 -10.11 13.51
C GLU A 444 3.16 -8.68 14.08
N LEU A 445 2.69 -7.72 13.29
CA LEU A 445 2.42 -6.35 13.72
C LEU A 445 0.95 -6.18 14.10
N THR A 446 0.05 -6.76 13.31
CA THR A 446 -1.40 -6.65 13.51
C THR A 446 -1.85 -7.34 14.79
N VAL A 447 -2.71 -6.66 15.55
CA VAL A 447 -3.24 -7.12 16.83
C VAL A 447 -4.77 -7.05 16.78
N ALA A 448 -5.41 -8.03 16.13
CA ALA A 448 -6.88 -8.13 16.05
C ALA A 448 -7.30 -9.60 15.97
N PRO A 449 -8.44 -10.01 16.59
CA PRO A 449 -8.86 -11.41 16.57
C PRO A 449 -9.22 -11.88 15.16
N ILE A 450 -8.91 -13.13 14.86
CA ILE A 450 -9.33 -13.86 13.66
C ILE A 450 -10.68 -14.51 13.95
N GLU A 451 -11.58 -14.53 12.96
CA GLU A 451 -12.92 -15.10 13.10
C GLU A 451 -12.89 -16.61 13.31
N LYS A 452 -13.31 -17.08 14.49
CA LYS A 452 -13.30 -18.51 14.84
C LYS A 452 -14.51 -19.29 14.33
N ASP A 453 -15.67 -18.61 14.18
CA ASP A 453 -16.91 -19.26 13.79
C ASP A 453 -16.84 -19.84 12.36
N LEU A 454 -15.85 -19.38 11.57
CA LEU A 454 -15.56 -19.85 10.22
C LEU A 454 -14.48 -20.92 10.15
N ILE A 455 -13.90 -21.35 11.27
CA ILE A 455 -12.81 -22.35 11.26
C ILE A 455 -13.39 -23.76 11.27
N ASN A 456 -12.99 -24.57 10.30
CA ASN A 456 -13.19 -26.01 10.32
C ASN A 456 -11.94 -26.69 10.94
N LYS A 457 -12.05 -27.08 12.20
CA LYS A 457 -10.94 -27.69 12.95
C LYS A 457 -10.47 -29.02 12.34
N LYS A 458 -11.35 -29.79 11.68
CA LYS A 458 -11.05 -31.12 11.12
C LYS A 458 -9.92 -31.07 10.06
N ILE A 459 -9.73 -29.94 9.38
CA ILE A 459 -8.70 -29.80 8.35
C ILE A 459 -7.44 -29.05 8.82
N LEU A 460 -7.35 -28.73 10.11
CA LEU A 460 -6.16 -28.14 10.74
C LEU A 460 -5.28 -29.25 11.35
N ASN A 461 -3.98 -29.07 11.24
CA ASN A 461 -3.02 -29.89 11.99
C ASN A 461 -2.69 -29.26 13.37
N ARG A 462 -2.01 -30.04 14.23
CA ARG A 462 -1.63 -29.61 15.61
C ARG A 462 -0.80 -28.31 15.60
N ALA A 463 0.11 -28.13 14.67
CA ALA A 463 0.96 -26.95 14.59
C ALA A 463 0.15 -25.68 14.19
N GLU A 464 -0.83 -25.81 13.29
CA GLU A 464 -1.73 -24.74 12.90
C GLU A 464 -2.67 -24.33 14.03
N ILE A 465 -3.23 -25.30 14.76
CA ILE A 465 -4.03 -25.04 15.98
C ILE A 465 -3.18 -24.29 17.02
N LYS A 466 -1.95 -24.76 17.29
CA LYS A 466 -1.02 -24.10 18.21
C LYS A 466 -0.72 -22.67 17.79
N TRP A 467 -0.53 -22.42 16.48
CA TRP A 467 -0.29 -21.08 15.96
C TRP A 467 -1.49 -20.17 16.22
N ILE A 468 -2.72 -20.61 15.93
CA ILE A 468 -3.95 -19.83 16.12
C ILE A 468 -4.12 -19.49 17.60
N ASN A 469 -3.98 -20.45 18.49
CA ASN A 469 -4.12 -20.26 19.93
C ASN A 469 -3.06 -19.29 20.49
N ASN A 470 -1.80 -19.41 20.04
CA ASN A 470 -0.73 -18.48 20.42
C ASN A 470 -0.97 -17.06 19.87
N TYR A 471 -1.48 -16.95 18.63
CA TYR A 471 -1.85 -15.66 18.05
C TYR A 471 -2.95 -14.99 18.89
N HIS A 472 -4.05 -15.70 19.16
CA HIS A 472 -5.15 -15.18 19.99
C HIS A 472 -4.73 -14.84 21.42
N TYR A 473 -3.86 -15.64 22.02
CA TYR A 473 -3.26 -15.32 23.33
C TYR A 473 -2.53 -13.96 23.29
N LYS A 474 -1.69 -13.74 22.29
CA LYS A 474 -0.99 -12.46 22.08
C LYS A 474 -1.97 -11.30 21.85
N VAL A 475 -3.00 -11.50 21.04
CA VAL A 475 -4.04 -10.49 20.80
C VAL A 475 -4.71 -10.13 22.15
N LYS A 476 -5.19 -11.11 22.91
CA LYS A 476 -5.81 -10.88 24.21
C LYS A 476 -4.88 -10.13 25.16
N LYS A 477 -3.64 -10.61 25.33
CA LYS A 477 -2.64 -9.99 26.21
C LYS A 477 -2.41 -8.50 25.88
N ASN A 478 -2.32 -8.16 24.62
CA ASN A 478 -2.05 -6.79 24.18
C ASN A 478 -3.26 -5.86 24.30
N LEU A 479 -4.47 -6.35 24.01
CA LEU A 479 -5.67 -5.52 23.93
C LEU A 479 -6.43 -5.41 25.27
N TYR A 480 -6.30 -6.37 26.17
CA TYR A 480 -7.13 -6.50 27.38
C TYR A 480 -7.25 -5.23 28.22
N ARG A 481 -6.13 -4.52 28.43
CA ARG A 481 -6.08 -3.29 29.22
C ARG A 481 -6.83 -2.10 28.60
N PHE A 482 -7.12 -2.14 27.29
CA PHE A 482 -7.82 -1.07 26.56
C PHE A 482 -9.33 -1.34 26.42
N MET A 483 -9.82 -2.42 26.97
CA MET A 483 -11.21 -2.88 26.90
C MET A 483 -11.94 -2.60 28.20
N ASN A 484 -13.20 -2.17 28.12
CA ASN A 484 -14.10 -2.12 29.26
C ASN A 484 -14.52 -3.54 29.70
N SER A 485 -15.24 -3.68 30.83
CA SER A 485 -15.62 -5.00 31.41
C SER A 485 -16.33 -5.89 30.39
N LYS A 486 -17.29 -5.36 29.64
CA LYS A 486 -18.05 -6.10 28.63
C LYS A 486 -17.17 -6.49 27.43
N GLU A 487 -16.36 -5.57 26.95
CA GLU A 487 -15.41 -5.83 25.85
C GLU A 487 -14.34 -6.85 26.26
N LYS A 488 -13.93 -6.90 27.52
CA LYS A 488 -13.02 -7.93 28.06
C LYS A 488 -13.62 -9.33 27.98
N MET A 489 -14.90 -9.48 28.26
CA MET A 489 -15.62 -10.75 28.11
C MET A 489 -15.68 -11.17 26.64
N ASP A 490 -16.03 -10.24 25.73
CA ASP A 490 -16.07 -10.50 24.29
C ASP A 490 -14.69 -10.85 23.74
N LEU A 491 -13.64 -10.16 24.17
CA LEU A 491 -12.25 -10.44 23.79
C LEU A 491 -11.80 -11.82 24.29
N THR A 492 -12.16 -12.18 25.52
CA THR A 492 -11.85 -13.50 26.09
C THR A 492 -12.51 -14.61 25.27
N ARG A 493 -13.77 -14.44 24.90
CA ARG A 493 -14.50 -15.37 24.03
C ARG A 493 -13.88 -15.45 22.62
N ALA A 494 -13.61 -14.30 22.00
CA ALA A 494 -13.03 -14.26 20.66
C ALA A 494 -11.62 -14.89 20.61
N CYS A 495 -10.87 -14.79 21.67
CA CYS A 495 -9.49 -15.28 21.78
C CYS A 495 -9.34 -16.60 22.58
N SER A 496 -10.44 -17.26 22.95
CA SER A 496 -10.35 -18.60 23.61
C SER A 496 -9.76 -19.63 22.64
N PRO A 497 -9.05 -20.65 23.13
CA PRO A 497 -8.52 -21.73 22.30
C PRO A 497 -9.57 -22.38 21.40
N ILE A 498 -9.15 -22.90 20.24
CA ILE A 498 -10.00 -23.65 19.31
C ILE A 498 -9.83 -25.14 19.50
#